data_9aa581a20e49476c72060a0f59c7113e
#
_entry.id   9aa581a20e49476c72060a0f59c7113e
#
_cell.length_a   1.000
_cell.length_b   1.000
_cell.length_c   1.000
_cell.angle_alpha   90.00
_cell.angle_beta   90.00
_cell.angle_gamma   90.00
#
_symmetry.space_group_name_H-M   'P 1'
#
loop_
_entity.id
_entity.type
_entity.pdbx_description
1 polymer ?
#
loop_
_entity_poly.entity_id
_entity_poly.type
_entity_poly.pdbx_seq_one_letter_code
_entity_poly.pdbx_strand_id
1 'polypeptide(L)'
;MSEQPPKLVQLNLLVDDMAASLDFYRRLGVATADEEGGPHAELSLPGGVSLELDTTESARLWHAGVRADPASGRGGRVVIGFSLPSRAAVDAAYAELTAAGFQGRQRPFDAFWGGRYAIVADPSGNDVGLMSPIDESMRSWSWPPEESPA
;
A
#
# COMPACT_ATOMS: atom_id res chain seq x y z
N MET A 1 -19.94 -3.07 9.35
CA MET A 1 -19.04 -3.68 8.38
C MET A 1 -19.83 -4.19 7.19
N SER A 2 -19.18 -4.34 6.05
CA SER A 2 -19.79 -4.84 4.81
C SER A 2 -20.27 -6.28 4.98
N GLU A 3 -21.37 -6.65 4.31
CA GLU A 3 -21.82 -8.05 4.25
C GLU A 3 -20.87 -8.97 3.51
N GLN A 4 -19.99 -8.41 2.68
CA GLN A 4 -18.97 -9.19 1.98
C GLN A 4 -17.65 -9.17 2.77
N PRO A 5 -17.02 -10.32 2.97
CA PRO A 5 -15.73 -10.36 3.65
C PRO A 5 -14.66 -9.63 2.83
N PRO A 6 -13.69 -9.01 3.47
CA PRO A 6 -12.54 -8.44 2.77
C PRO A 6 -11.78 -9.49 1.96
N LYS A 7 -11.21 -9.07 0.84
CA LYS A 7 -10.38 -9.95 0.00
C LYS A 7 -8.93 -9.49 0.06
N LEU A 8 -8.03 -10.45 0.21
CA LEU A 8 -6.60 -10.16 0.04
C LEU A 8 -6.34 -9.96 -1.46
N VAL A 9 -5.87 -8.78 -1.84
CA VAL A 9 -5.69 -8.44 -3.26
C VAL A 9 -4.26 -8.02 -3.61
N GLN A 10 -3.45 -7.63 -2.61
CA GLN A 10 -2.17 -7.01 -2.89
C GLN A 10 -1.19 -7.20 -1.73
N LEU A 11 0.06 -7.44 -2.07
CA LEU A 11 1.20 -7.37 -1.16
C LEU A 11 2.16 -6.32 -1.69
N ASN A 12 2.58 -5.40 -0.84
CA ASN A 12 3.62 -4.43 -1.16
C ASN A 12 4.89 -4.77 -0.40
N LEU A 13 5.99 -4.91 -1.12
CA LEU A 13 7.31 -5.05 -0.53
C LEU A 13 8.05 -3.72 -0.60
N LEU A 14 8.47 -3.20 0.54
CA LEU A 14 9.33 -2.03 0.57
C LEU A 14 10.76 -2.47 0.31
N VAL A 15 11.39 -1.90 -0.71
CA VAL A 15 12.72 -2.29 -1.16
C VAL A 15 13.68 -1.10 -1.11
N ASP A 16 14.95 -1.41 -0.85
CA ASP A 16 15.97 -0.38 -0.80
C ASP A 16 16.55 -0.06 -2.19
N ASP A 17 16.59 -1.08 -3.06
CA ASP A 17 17.13 -0.97 -4.42
C ASP A 17 16.16 -1.64 -5.39
N MET A 18 15.43 -0.84 -6.15
CA MET A 18 14.42 -1.34 -7.08
C MET A 18 15.05 -2.18 -8.20
N ALA A 19 16.15 -1.74 -8.76
CA ALA A 19 16.80 -2.45 -9.87
C ALA A 19 17.27 -3.85 -9.45
N ALA A 20 17.91 -3.95 -8.29
CA ALA A 20 18.34 -5.22 -7.73
C ALA A 20 17.15 -6.12 -7.37
N SER A 21 16.08 -5.55 -6.84
CA SER A 21 14.87 -6.29 -6.50
C SER A 21 14.17 -6.84 -7.74
N LEU A 22 14.03 -6.04 -8.78
CA LEU A 22 13.47 -6.50 -10.07
C LEU A 22 14.32 -7.59 -10.69
N ASP A 23 15.65 -7.46 -10.69
CA ASP A 23 16.56 -8.51 -11.19
C ASP A 23 16.34 -9.82 -10.43
N PHE A 24 16.24 -9.75 -9.11
CA PHE A 24 15.97 -10.92 -8.29
C PHE A 24 14.66 -11.62 -8.69
N TYR A 25 13.56 -10.88 -8.79
CA TYR A 25 12.26 -11.47 -9.14
C TYR A 25 12.20 -11.98 -10.57
N ARG A 26 12.87 -11.30 -11.52
CA ARG A 26 13.01 -11.81 -12.89
C ARG A 26 13.76 -13.13 -12.94
N ARG A 27 14.82 -13.28 -12.15
CA ARG A 27 15.58 -14.54 -12.04
C ARG A 27 14.72 -15.66 -11.46
N LEU A 28 13.77 -15.36 -10.60
CA LEU A 28 12.77 -16.33 -10.12
C LEU A 28 11.70 -16.66 -11.16
N GLY A 29 11.66 -15.95 -12.28
CA GLY A 29 10.67 -16.16 -13.33
C GLY A 29 9.43 -15.29 -13.21
N VAL A 30 9.44 -14.28 -12.35
CA VAL A 30 8.31 -13.35 -12.22
C VAL A 30 8.37 -12.30 -13.31
N ALA A 31 7.29 -12.15 -14.06
CA ALA A 31 7.19 -11.12 -15.10
C ALA A 31 7.02 -9.73 -14.47
N THR A 32 7.70 -8.75 -15.04
CA THR A 32 7.60 -7.35 -14.62
C THR A 32 7.16 -6.51 -15.81
N ALA A 33 6.24 -5.57 -15.57
CA ALA A 33 5.82 -4.63 -16.60
C ALA A 33 6.85 -3.49 -16.75
N ASP A 34 7.60 -3.19 -15.70
CA ASP A 34 8.57 -2.10 -15.66
C ASP A 34 9.99 -2.64 -15.84
N GLU A 35 10.67 -2.16 -16.86
CA GLU A 35 12.03 -2.62 -17.17
C GLU A 35 13.14 -1.81 -16.50
N GLU A 36 12.87 -0.62 -16.03
CA GLU A 36 13.91 0.34 -15.64
C GLU A 36 13.94 0.76 -14.17
N GLY A 37 13.12 0.16 -13.32
CA GLY A 37 13.24 0.41 -11.88
C GLY A 37 12.89 1.83 -11.45
N GLY A 38 11.66 2.24 -11.65
CA GLY A 38 11.11 3.45 -11.07
C GLY A 38 10.89 3.30 -9.56
N PRO A 39 10.19 4.25 -8.93
CA PRO A 39 9.91 4.18 -7.48
C PRO A 39 8.89 3.11 -7.11
N HIS A 40 8.16 2.59 -8.08
CA HIS A 40 7.11 1.59 -7.90
C HIS A 40 7.12 0.61 -9.07
N ALA A 41 6.89 -0.66 -8.80
CA ALA A 41 6.77 -1.70 -9.82
C ALA A 41 5.70 -2.71 -9.45
N GLU A 42 4.91 -3.11 -10.44
CA GLU A 42 3.92 -4.18 -10.30
C GLU A 42 4.46 -5.47 -10.89
N LEU A 43 4.37 -6.55 -10.14
CA LEU A 43 4.81 -7.88 -10.57
C LEU A 43 3.60 -8.73 -10.90
N SER A 44 3.58 -9.28 -12.11
CA SER A 44 2.48 -10.13 -12.57
C SER A 44 2.62 -11.54 -12.01
N LEU A 45 1.69 -11.92 -11.14
CA LEU A 45 1.60 -13.26 -10.55
C LEU A 45 0.24 -13.89 -10.86
N PRO A 46 0.20 -15.19 -11.11
CA PRO A 46 -1.08 -15.90 -11.20
C PRO A 46 -1.76 -15.95 -9.83
N GLY A 47 -3.09 -16.03 -9.81
CA GLY A 47 -3.85 -16.28 -8.59
C GLY A 47 -4.60 -15.09 -8.00
N GLY A 48 -4.60 -13.93 -8.65
CA GLY A 48 -5.47 -12.80 -8.29
C GLY A 48 -4.94 -11.90 -7.17
N VAL A 49 -3.77 -12.20 -6.58
CA VAL A 49 -3.07 -11.30 -5.66
C VAL A 49 -1.96 -10.61 -6.42
N SER A 50 -1.91 -9.28 -6.34
CA SER A 50 -0.84 -8.49 -6.92
C SER A 50 0.34 -8.41 -5.96
N LEU A 51 1.56 -8.56 -6.47
CA LEU A 51 2.77 -8.26 -5.72
C LEU A 51 3.37 -6.97 -6.28
N GLU A 52 3.56 -6.00 -5.43
CA GLU A 52 4.09 -4.69 -5.83
C GLU A 52 5.33 -4.36 -5.02
N LEU A 53 6.28 -3.72 -5.66
CA LEU A 53 7.49 -3.22 -5.04
C LEU A 53 7.43 -1.71 -4.97
N ASP A 54 7.76 -1.17 -3.80
CA ASP A 54 7.90 0.26 -3.61
C ASP A 54 9.24 0.57 -2.97
N THR A 55 9.93 1.59 -3.47
CA THR A 55 11.10 2.09 -2.75
C THR A 55 10.65 2.71 -1.43
N THR A 56 11.54 2.74 -0.45
CA THR A 56 11.26 3.42 0.81
C THR A 56 10.88 4.88 0.56
N GLU A 57 11.51 5.54 -0.40
CA GLU A 57 11.19 6.90 -0.77
C GLU A 57 9.77 7.03 -1.32
N SER A 58 9.37 6.13 -2.22
CA SER A 58 7.99 6.08 -2.73
C SER A 58 6.98 5.84 -1.61
N ALA A 59 7.26 4.89 -0.73
CA ALA A 59 6.38 4.54 0.38
C ALA A 59 6.11 5.72 1.32
N ARG A 60 7.02 6.67 1.42
CA ARG A 60 6.82 7.88 2.23
C ARG A 60 5.62 8.72 1.79
N LEU A 61 5.17 8.56 0.55
CA LEU A 61 4.03 9.28 0.02
C LEU A 61 2.69 8.72 0.52
N TRP A 62 2.65 7.47 0.90
CA TRP A 62 1.39 6.81 1.29
C TRP A 62 1.43 6.13 2.66
N HIS A 63 2.61 6.04 3.29
CA HIS A 63 2.78 5.37 4.57
C HIS A 63 3.41 6.31 5.62
N ALA A 64 2.60 6.78 6.56
CA ALA A 64 3.05 7.72 7.59
C ALA A 64 4.19 7.17 8.47
N GLY A 65 4.16 5.88 8.79
CA GLY A 65 5.21 5.25 9.58
C GLY A 65 6.57 5.29 8.91
N VAL A 66 6.60 5.11 7.60
CA VAL A 66 7.85 5.21 6.82
C VAL A 66 8.34 6.66 6.77
N ARG A 67 7.43 7.63 6.65
CA ARG A 67 7.79 9.05 6.71
C ARG A 67 8.41 9.43 8.05
N ALA A 68 7.81 8.95 9.14
CA ALA A 68 8.25 9.29 10.49
C ALA A 68 9.62 8.72 10.83
N ASP A 69 9.90 7.49 10.41
CA ASP A 69 11.16 6.82 10.65
C ASP A 69 11.47 5.78 9.57
N PRO A 70 12.06 6.19 8.46
CA PRO A 70 12.38 5.27 7.37
C PRO A 70 13.36 4.16 7.75
N ALA A 71 14.16 4.36 8.80
CA ALA A 71 15.19 3.41 9.20
C ALA A 71 14.74 2.46 10.31
N SER A 72 13.58 2.67 10.93
CA SER A 72 13.17 1.94 12.12
C SER A 72 12.79 0.48 11.89
N GLY A 73 12.46 0.10 10.68
CA GLY A 73 11.86 -1.20 10.38
C GLY A 73 10.47 -1.37 10.99
N ARG A 74 9.94 -0.36 11.66
CA ARG A 74 8.57 -0.35 12.17
C ARG A 74 7.61 -0.16 11.02
N GLY A 75 6.62 -1.02 10.94
CA GLY A 75 5.77 -1.08 9.78
C GLY A 75 6.29 -2.05 8.74
N GLY A 76 7.45 -2.63 8.98
CA GLY A 76 7.97 -3.71 8.16
C GLY A 76 8.21 -3.33 6.69
N ARG A 77 8.58 -4.35 5.92
CA ARG A 77 8.82 -4.23 4.48
C ARG A 77 7.63 -4.71 3.65
N VAL A 78 6.55 -5.12 4.32
CA VAL A 78 5.35 -5.68 3.68
C VAL A 78 4.13 -4.97 4.20
N VAL A 79 3.22 -4.60 3.31
CA VAL A 79 1.88 -4.13 3.63
C VAL A 79 0.89 -5.07 2.97
N ILE A 80 0.00 -5.66 3.76
CA ILE A 80 -1.03 -6.58 3.27
C ILE A 80 -2.27 -5.77 2.91
N GLY A 81 -2.60 -5.68 1.64
CA GLY A 81 -3.69 -4.84 1.15
C GLY A 81 -5.02 -5.59 1.01
N PHE A 82 -6.08 -5.02 1.60
CA PHE A 82 -7.45 -5.52 1.45
C PHE A 82 -8.30 -4.53 0.67
N SER A 83 -9.04 -5.06 -0.30
CA SER A 83 -10.01 -4.28 -1.05
C SER A 83 -11.32 -4.17 -0.27
N LEU A 84 -11.79 -2.95 -0.08
CA LEU A 84 -13.09 -2.65 0.52
C LEU A 84 -14.03 -2.09 -0.55
N PRO A 85 -15.36 -2.19 -0.37
CA PRO A 85 -16.30 -1.91 -1.45
C PRO A 85 -16.43 -0.43 -1.84
N SER A 86 -16.01 0.50 -0.99
CA SER A 86 -16.18 1.93 -1.25
C SER A 86 -15.19 2.78 -0.46
N ARG A 87 -15.10 4.05 -0.83
CA ARG A 87 -14.32 5.05 -0.08
C ARG A 87 -14.84 5.19 1.34
N ALA A 88 -16.15 5.25 1.49
CA ALA A 88 -16.78 5.34 2.81
C ALA A 88 -16.49 4.12 3.69
N ALA A 89 -16.38 2.93 3.08
CA ALA A 89 -16.04 1.70 3.80
C ALA A 89 -14.60 1.75 4.35
N VAL A 90 -13.68 2.38 3.65
CA VAL A 90 -12.31 2.58 4.16
C VAL A 90 -12.33 3.44 5.42
N ASP A 91 -13.02 4.58 5.37
CA ASP A 91 -13.14 5.47 6.53
C ASP A 91 -13.80 4.76 7.73
N ALA A 92 -14.88 4.02 7.48
CA ALA A 92 -15.62 3.31 8.52
C ALA A 92 -14.77 2.19 9.15
N ALA A 93 -14.07 1.41 8.34
CA ALA A 93 -13.21 0.34 8.84
C ALA A 93 -12.05 0.88 9.67
N TYR A 94 -11.41 1.94 9.22
CA TYR A 94 -10.34 2.59 9.97
C TYR A 94 -10.84 3.10 11.33
N ALA A 95 -11.98 3.81 11.34
CA ALA A 95 -12.57 4.33 12.57
C ALA A 95 -12.94 3.21 13.55
N GLU A 96 -13.55 2.14 13.06
CA GLU A 96 -13.92 0.99 13.88
C GLU A 96 -12.70 0.30 14.49
N LEU A 97 -11.67 0.03 13.70
CA LEU A 97 -10.47 -0.65 14.16
C LEU A 97 -9.69 0.20 15.16
N THR A 98 -9.53 1.48 14.92
CA THR A 98 -8.84 2.37 15.87
C THR A 98 -9.64 2.57 17.15
N ALA A 99 -10.97 2.64 17.09
CA ALA A 99 -11.82 2.68 18.26
C ALA A 99 -11.74 1.39 19.08
N ALA A 100 -11.51 0.25 18.43
CA ALA A 100 -11.31 -1.04 19.09
C ALA A 100 -9.90 -1.19 19.72
N GLY A 101 -9.02 -0.20 19.55
CA GLY A 101 -7.70 -0.17 20.16
C GLY A 101 -6.55 -0.57 19.25
N PHE A 102 -6.80 -0.88 17.98
CA PHE A 102 -5.72 -1.17 17.03
C PHE A 102 -5.03 0.13 16.61
N GLN A 103 -3.73 0.03 16.34
CA GLN A 103 -2.94 1.21 16.04
C GLN A 103 -3.13 1.68 14.60
N GLY A 104 -3.56 2.93 14.41
CA GLY A 104 -3.55 3.58 13.11
C GLY A 104 -2.12 3.92 12.69
N ARG A 105 -1.76 3.53 11.48
CA ARG A 105 -0.47 3.83 10.86
C ARG A 105 -0.56 4.97 9.86
N GLN A 106 -1.62 4.97 9.09
CA GLN A 106 -1.94 6.00 8.11
C GLN A 106 -3.45 6.22 8.12
N ARG A 107 -3.88 7.40 8.56
CA ARG A 107 -5.32 7.75 8.52
C ARG A 107 -5.83 7.79 7.07
N PRO A 108 -7.13 7.60 6.84
CA PRO A 108 -7.68 7.63 5.49
C PRO A 108 -7.36 8.92 4.76
N PHE A 109 -6.97 8.79 3.50
CA PHE A 109 -6.70 9.92 2.62
C PHE A 109 -7.01 9.56 1.18
N ASP A 110 -7.18 10.58 0.35
CA ASP A 110 -7.36 10.41 -1.09
C ASP A 110 -5.98 10.33 -1.75
N ALA A 111 -5.63 9.12 -2.18
CA ALA A 111 -4.32 8.85 -2.73
C ALA A 111 -4.23 9.32 -4.20
N PHE A 112 -3.03 9.67 -4.64
CA PHE A 112 -2.79 10.17 -5.98
C PHE A 112 -3.19 9.18 -7.09
N TRP A 113 -3.23 7.88 -6.77
CA TRP A 113 -3.65 6.85 -7.74
C TRP A 113 -5.17 6.75 -7.92
N GLY A 114 -5.94 7.55 -7.20
CA GLY A 114 -7.39 7.61 -7.35
C GLY A 114 -8.18 6.75 -6.37
N GLY A 115 -7.54 6.17 -5.37
CA GLY A 115 -8.17 5.37 -4.33
C GLY A 115 -8.26 6.10 -2.99
N ARG A 116 -9.19 5.68 -2.14
CA ARG A 116 -9.17 6.01 -0.71
C ARG A 116 -8.35 4.95 0.01
N TYR A 117 -7.38 5.36 0.82
CA TYR A 117 -6.40 4.45 1.40
C TYR A 117 -6.15 4.75 2.87
N ALA A 118 -5.94 3.71 3.66
CA ALA A 118 -5.54 3.81 5.05
C ALA A 118 -4.68 2.62 5.45
N ILE A 119 -3.91 2.73 6.52
CA ILE A 119 -3.12 1.62 7.07
C ILE A 119 -3.39 1.51 8.57
N VAL A 120 -3.67 0.31 9.02
CA VAL A 120 -3.76 -0.05 10.44
C VAL A 120 -2.76 -1.16 10.72
N ALA A 121 -2.26 -1.23 11.95
CA ALA A 121 -1.43 -2.35 12.38
C ALA A 121 -2.31 -3.47 12.94
N ASP A 122 -1.99 -4.72 12.59
CA ASP A 122 -2.58 -5.86 13.28
C ASP A 122 -1.98 -6.01 14.70
N PRO A 123 -2.48 -6.93 15.53
CA PRO A 123 -1.95 -7.10 16.89
C PRO A 123 -0.46 -7.45 16.97
N SER A 124 0.11 -8.03 15.92
CA SER A 124 1.53 -8.37 15.84
C SER A 124 2.39 -7.26 15.25
N GLY A 125 1.78 -6.13 14.87
CA GLY A 125 2.49 -5.00 14.29
C GLY A 125 2.65 -5.06 12.77
N ASN A 126 2.00 -6.00 12.08
CA ASN A 126 2.01 -6.03 10.62
C ASN A 126 1.12 -4.92 10.06
N ASP A 127 1.59 -4.30 9.00
CA ASP A 127 0.82 -3.25 8.34
C ASP A 127 -0.25 -3.82 7.41
N VAL A 128 -1.48 -3.34 7.61
CA VAL A 128 -2.66 -3.75 6.83
C VAL A 128 -3.22 -2.53 6.11
N GLY A 129 -3.19 -2.57 4.79
CA GLY A 129 -3.74 -1.52 3.93
C GLY A 129 -5.23 -1.74 3.67
N LEU A 130 -6.01 -0.68 3.77
CA LEU A 130 -7.43 -0.64 3.45
C LEU A 130 -7.60 0.18 2.18
N MET A 131 -8.16 -0.41 1.13
CA MET A 131 -8.17 0.18 -0.20
C MET A 131 -9.58 0.23 -0.78
N SER A 132 -10.00 1.39 -1.27
CA SER A 132 -11.23 1.49 -2.07
C SER A 132 -10.95 1.12 -3.53
N PRO A 133 -12.01 0.90 -4.34
CA PRO A 133 -11.86 0.89 -5.79
C PRO A 133 -11.22 2.20 -6.27
N ILE A 134 -10.47 2.09 -7.38
CA ILE A 134 -9.84 3.25 -8.00
C ILE A 134 -10.87 4.01 -8.83
N ASP A 135 -10.95 5.32 -8.63
CA ASP A 135 -11.68 6.24 -9.47
C ASP A 135 -10.68 6.99 -10.34
N GLU A 136 -10.64 6.66 -11.63
CA GLU A 136 -9.69 7.23 -12.57
C GLU A 136 -9.81 8.76 -12.68
N SER A 137 -11.01 9.31 -12.47
CA SER A 137 -11.23 10.77 -12.51
C SER A 137 -10.55 11.50 -11.37
N MET A 138 -10.21 10.79 -10.29
CA MET A 138 -9.54 11.34 -9.11
C MET A 138 -8.04 11.09 -9.13
N ARG A 139 -7.51 10.48 -10.17
CA ARG A 139 -6.09 10.18 -10.28
C ARG A 139 -5.30 11.46 -10.62
N SER A 140 -4.24 11.73 -9.85
CA SER A 140 -3.32 12.82 -10.10
C SER A 140 -1.99 12.24 -10.58
N TRP A 141 -1.52 12.71 -11.74
CA TRP A 141 -0.27 12.24 -12.33
C TRP A 141 0.95 13.10 -11.97
N SER A 142 0.76 14.12 -11.14
CA SER A 142 1.90 14.89 -10.62
C SER A 142 2.66 14.06 -9.59
N TRP A 143 3.88 13.77 -9.88
CA TRP A 143 4.78 13.02 -9.00
C TRP A 143 6.02 13.86 -8.68
N PRO A 144 6.47 13.90 -7.42
CA PRO A 144 5.74 13.45 -6.23
C PRO A 144 4.57 14.36 -5.90
N PRO A 145 3.52 13.88 -5.23
CA PRO A 145 2.46 14.76 -4.76
C PRO A 145 3.03 15.78 -3.78
N GLU A 146 2.55 17.01 -3.86
CA GLU A 146 3.10 18.13 -3.07
C GLU A 146 2.95 17.88 -1.56
N GLU A 147 1.88 17.22 -1.14
CA GLU A 147 1.67 16.84 0.25
C GLU A 147 0.91 15.51 0.35
N SER A 148 1.39 14.64 1.23
CA SER A 148 0.69 13.43 1.61
C SER A 148 0.34 13.51 3.10
N PRO A 149 -0.92 13.38 3.49
CA PRO A 149 -1.30 13.45 4.90
C PRO A 149 -0.72 12.27 5.69
N ALA A 150 -0.31 12.57 6.90
CA ALA A 150 0.16 11.57 7.84
C ALA A 150 -1.02 10.78 8.42
#